data_9d9290abc829f86ab26a8d23d638aa41
#
_entry.id   9d9290abc829f86ab26a8d23d638aa41
#
_cell.length_a   1.000
_cell.length_b   1.000
_cell.length_c   1.000
_cell.angle_alpha   90.00
_cell.angle_beta   90.00
_cell.angle_gamma   90.00
#
_symmetry.space_group_name_H-M   'P 1'
#
loop_
_entity.id
_entity.type
_entity.pdbx_description
1 polymer ?
#
loop_
_entity_poly.entity_id
_entity_poly.type
_entity_poly.pdbx_seq_one_letter_code
_entity_poly.pdbx_strand_id
1 'polypeptide(L)'
;MKKPVPALYLFNNIFYPQTMIPLSVNDETSQKMLLKCFEQNAELVLYYPHARSKGVATLGKILMIDTNSDGSLSVIVQGIMRVKLENLVQQEPYPLYLVGDYHDHEEKNQTLRDSPLERLHLVLERWLTRHVHSKVERDRFMKDISSPAKLINNLCMLVIKDVELKQIFLESTSLLDRVRMMNALLVGETPESEDMEMCEAIKNFERLEIDQYKTAS
;
A
#
# COMPACT_ATOMS: atom_id res chain seq x y z
N MET A 1 -14.34 24.16 1.09
CA MET A 1 -13.34 24.03 2.19
C MET A 1 -13.01 22.55 2.32
N LYS A 2 -11.72 22.18 2.29
CA LYS A 2 -11.28 20.79 2.57
C LYS A 2 -11.68 20.42 4.00
N LYS A 3 -12.27 19.25 4.21
CA LYS A 3 -12.65 18.75 5.55
C LYS A 3 -11.46 18.02 6.16
N PRO A 4 -11.11 18.27 7.44
CA PRO A 4 -10.08 17.48 8.10
C PRO A 4 -10.48 16.01 8.21
N VAL A 5 -9.51 15.13 7.99
CA VAL A 5 -9.70 13.67 7.99
C VAL A 5 -8.88 13.07 9.12
N PRO A 6 -9.47 12.16 9.94
CA PRO A 6 -8.73 11.42 10.96
C PRO A 6 -7.62 10.59 10.33
N ALA A 7 -6.48 10.51 11.00
CA ALA A 7 -5.35 9.77 10.49
C ALA A 7 -4.86 8.74 11.51
N LEU A 8 -4.69 7.51 11.04
CA LEU A 8 -4.10 6.42 11.78
C LEU A 8 -2.73 6.11 11.20
N TYR A 9 -1.71 6.10 12.04
CA TYR A 9 -0.41 5.73 11.55
C TYR A 9 -0.19 4.21 11.61
N LEU A 10 0.49 3.68 10.60
CA LEU A 10 0.81 2.26 10.51
C LEU A 10 2.26 2.02 10.93
N PHE A 11 2.47 1.10 11.85
CA PHE A 11 3.80 0.62 12.21
C PHE A 11 4.28 -0.38 11.15
N ASN A 12 5.42 -0.12 10.55
CA ASN A 12 6.10 -1.05 9.65
C ASN A 12 5.22 -1.62 8.53
N ASN A 13 4.26 -0.86 8.04
CA ASN A 13 3.46 -1.24 6.89
C ASN A 13 2.97 -0.01 6.11
N ILE A 14 2.73 -0.23 4.81
CA ILE A 14 2.16 0.75 3.90
C ILE A 14 0.84 0.19 3.37
N PHE A 15 -0.16 1.04 3.28
CA PHE A 15 -1.47 0.70 2.78
C PHE A 15 -1.71 1.29 1.39
N TYR A 16 -2.34 0.51 0.52
CA TYR A 16 -2.54 0.90 -0.88
C TYR A 16 -4.01 1.02 -1.25
N PRO A 17 -4.35 1.88 -2.23
CA PRO A 17 -5.68 1.92 -2.82
C PRO A 17 -6.12 0.58 -3.40
N GLN A 18 -7.42 0.33 -3.39
CA GLN A 18 -8.03 -0.89 -3.96
C GLN A 18 -7.53 -2.20 -3.32
N THR A 19 -6.93 -2.12 -2.12
CA THR A 19 -6.57 -3.27 -1.30
C THR A 19 -7.35 -3.24 0.02
N MET A 20 -7.25 -4.29 0.79
CA MET A 20 -7.82 -4.37 2.14
C MET A 20 -6.72 -4.70 3.14
N ILE A 21 -6.80 -4.09 4.33
CA ILE A 21 -5.88 -4.38 5.42
C ILE A 21 -6.67 -4.71 6.69
N PRO A 22 -6.37 -5.87 7.32
CA PRO A 22 -6.82 -6.14 8.68
C PRO A 22 -5.89 -5.43 9.67
N LEU A 23 -6.47 -4.78 10.66
CA LEU A 23 -5.75 -4.08 11.73
C LEU A 23 -6.24 -4.60 13.08
N SER A 24 -5.30 -4.78 14.01
CA SER A 24 -5.61 -4.97 15.44
C SER A 24 -5.18 -3.72 16.21
N VAL A 25 -6.11 -3.11 16.92
CA VAL A 25 -5.90 -1.82 17.59
C VAL A 25 -6.19 -1.95 19.08
N ASN A 26 -5.14 -1.70 19.89
CA ASN A 26 -5.19 -1.85 21.34
C ASN A 26 -5.29 -0.51 22.09
N ASP A 27 -4.86 0.57 21.44
CA ASP A 27 -4.84 1.89 22.04
C ASP A 27 -6.23 2.51 22.05
N GLU A 28 -6.68 2.96 23.22
CA GLU A 28 -8.04 3.45 23.46
C GLU A 28 -8.41 4.67 22.60
N THR A 29 -7.44 5.54 22.33
CA THR A 29 -7.66 6.75 21.53
C THR A 29 -7.93 6.40 20.07
N SER A 30 -7.13 5.52 19.49
CA SER A 30 -7.34 5.01 18.11
C SER A 30 -8.63 4.20 18.03
N GLN A 31 -8.98 3.40 19.05
CA GLN A 31 -10.25 2.68 19.09
C GLN A 31 -11.44 3.63 19.02
N LYS A 32 -11.47 4.66 19.86
CA LYS A 32 -12.53 5.69 19.86
C LYS A 32 -12.64 6.41 18.52
N MET A 33 -11.49 6.73 17.91
CA MET A 33 -11.45 7.35 16.59
C MET A 33 -12.06 6.43 15.52
N LEU A 34 -11.66 5.16 15.49
CA LEU A 34 -12.11 4.18 14.50
C LEU A 34 -13.61 3.89 14.66
N LEU A 35 -14.10 3.70 15.88
CA LEU A 35 -15.53 3.52 16.15
C LEU A 35 -16.35 4.73 15.64
N LYS A 36 -15.89 5.94 15.94
CA LYS A 36 -16.53 7.17 15.45
C LYS A 36 -16.52 7.26 13.92
N CYS A 37 -15.41 6.91 13.27
CA CYS A 37 -15.33 6.87 11.79
C CYS A 37 -16.33 5.85 11.22
N PHE A 38 -16.43 4.68 11.83
CA PHE A 38 -17.33 3.62 11.38
C PHE A 38 -18.81 4.02 11.55
N GLU A 39 -19.20 4.52 12.72
CA GLU A 39 -20.56 4.98 13.01
C GLU A 39 -21.00 6.12 12.09
N GLN A 40 -20.10 7.03 11.78
CA GLN A 40 -20.37 8.17 10.90
C GLN A 40 -20.19 7.85 9.41
N ASN A 41 -19.81 6.61 9.07
CA ASN A 41 -19.44 6.21 7.71
C ASN A 41 -18.38 7.15 7.10
N ALA A 42 -17.45 7.63 7.94
CA ALA A 42 -16.42 8.58 7.57
C ALA A 42 -15.15 7.88 7.08
N GLU A 43 -14.45 8.56 6.21
CA GLU A 43 -13.12 8.13 5.73
C GLU A 43 -12.05 8.47 6.76
N LEU A 44 -10.94 7.72 6.71
CA LEU A 44 -9.74 7.97 7.50
C LEU A 44 -8.50 7.80 6.60
N VAL A 45 -7.41 8.43 7.01
CA VAL A 45 -6.12 8.25 6.32
C VAL A 45 -5.28 7.24 7.10
N LEU A 46 -4.68 6.30 6.37
CA LEU A 46 -3.63 5.42 6.88
C LEU A 46 -2.30 5.86 6.31
N TYR A 47 -1.32 6.13 7.17
CA TYR A 47 -0.02 6.66 6.75
C TYR A 47 1.13 6.01 7.52
N TYR A 48 2.31 6.02 6.90
CA TYR A 48 3.56 5.61 7.51
C TYR A 48 4.39 6.87 7.84
N PRO A 49 4.70 7.11 9.12
CA PRO A 49 5.45 8.31 9.54
C PRO A 49 6.94 8.10 9.29
N HIS A 50 7.40 8.41 8.11
CA HIS A 50 8.83 8.32 7.76
C HIS A 50 9.40 9.70 7.42
N ALA A 51 10.62 9.98 7.88
CA ALA A 51 11.25 11.29 7.70
C ALA A 51 11.52 11.66 6.23
N ARG A 52 11.66 10.67 5.36
CA ARG A 52 11.88 10.84 3.91
C ARG A 52 10.60 10.78 3.08
N SER A 53 9.45 10.49 3.71
CA SER A 53 8.18 10.41 3.01
C SER A 53 7.78 11.77 2.43
N LYS A 54 7.29 11.75 1.18
CA LYS A 54 6.66 12.93 0.55
C LYS A 54 5.29 13.27 1.16
N GLY A 55 4.90 12.59 2.24
CA GLY A 55 3.61 12.78 2.89
C GLY A 55 2.44 12.13 2.12
N VAL A 56 2.74 11.15 1.27
CA VAL A 56 1.71 10.40 0.55
C VAL A 56 1.19 9.27 1.44
N ALA A 57 -0.13 9.15 1.48
CA ALA A 57 -0.85 8.20 2.30
C ALA A 57 -2.04 7.63 1.53
N THR A 58 -2.75 6.67 2.13
CA THR A 58 -3.97 6.12 1.54
C THR A 58 -5.19 6.52 2.34
N LEU A 59 -6.15 7.12 1.66
CA LEU A 59 -7.50 7.33 2.18
C LEU A 59 -8.23 5.99 2.17
N GLY A 60 -8.84 5.64 3.28
CA GLY A 60 -9.55 4.38 3.45
C GLY A 60 -10.91 4.53 4.10
N LYS A 61 -11.66 3.46 4.03
CA LYS A 61 -12.98 3.32 4.65
C LYS A 61 -13.04 2.03 5.45
N ILE A 62 -13.58 2.12 6.64
CA ILE A 62 -13.77 0.94 7.48
C ILE A 62 -14.96 0.14 6.96
N LEU A 63 -14.72 -1.14 6.70
CA LEU A 63 -15.75 -2.08 6.25
C LEU A 63 -16.36 -2.85 7.42
N MET A 64 -15.53 -3.21 8.41
CA MET A 64 -15.93 -4.02 9.56
C MET A 64 -15.14 -3.65 10.79
N ILE A 65 -15.78 -3.67 11.94
CA ILE A 65 -15.18 -3.58 13.27
C ILE A 65 -15.78 -4.66 14.16
N ASP A 66 -14.89 -5.40 14.84
CA ASP A 66 -15.26 -6.35 15.88
C ASP A 66 -14.44 -6.09 17.15
N THR A 67 -15.06 -6.28 18.30
CA THR A 67 -14.36 -6.18 19.60
C THR A 67 -13.94 -7.59 20.03
N ASN A 68 -12.66 -7.76 20.24
CA ASN A 68 -12.09 -9.02 20.73
C ASN A 68 -12.29 -9.18 22.25
N SER A 69 -12.16 -10.41 22.74
CA SER A 69 -12.32 -10.73 24.17
C SER A 69 -11.27 -10.05 25.09
N ASP A 70 -10.14 -9.63 24.54
CA ASP A 70 -9.08 -8.89 25.24
C ASP A 70 -9.29 -7.36 25.22
N GLY A 71 -10.40 -6.89 24.66
CA GLY A 71 -10.73 -5.46 24.53
C GLY A 71 -10.06 -4.77 23.34
N SER A 72 -9.27 -5.46 22.53
CA SER A 72 -8.75 -4.91 21.28
C SER A 72 -9.83 -4.84 20.20
N LEU A 73 -9.65 -3.94 19.21
CA LEU A 73 -10.52 -3.89 18.03
C LEU A 73 -9.84 -4.59 16.84
N SER A 74 -10.56 -5.50 16.20
CA SER A 74 -10.25 -6.02 14.88
C SER A 74 -10.99 -5.19 13.83
N VAL A 75 -10.25 -4.57 12.91
CA VAL A 75 -10.81 -3.64 11.93
C VAL A 75 -10.36 -4.06 10.52
N ILE A 76 -11.30 -4.08 9.57
CA ILE A 76 -10.96 -4.23 8.15
C ILE A 76 -11.16 -2.88 7.46
N VAL A 77 -10.10 -2.37 6.85
CA VAL A 77 -10.12 -1.11 6.10
C VAL A 77 -9.89 -1.39 4.62
N GLN A 78 -10.73 -0.78 3.78
CA GLN A 78 -10.57 -0.76 2.32
C GLN A 78 -9.90 0.53 1.90
N GLY A 79 -8.83 0.44 1.08
CA GLY A 79 -8.17 1.59 0.47
C GLY A 79 -8.99 2.14 -0.71
N ILE A 80 -9.19 3.45 -0.71
CA ILE A 80 -9.95 4.16 -1.73
C ILE A 80 -9.02 4.79 -2.76
N MET A 81 -8.18 5.73 -2.32
CA MET A 81 -7.30 6.49 -3.18
C MET A 81 -6.05 6.96 -2.44
N ARG A 82 -5.04 7.37 -3.21
CA ARG A 82 -3.87 8.05 -2.64
C ARG A 82 -4.20 9.50 -2.34
N VAL A 83 -3.67 10.00 -1.25
CA VAL A 83 -3.80 11.40 -0.83
C VAL A 83 -2.45 11.92 -0.36
N LYS A 84 -2.27 13.22 -0.46
CA LYS A 84 -1.14 13.92 0.15
C LYS A 84 -1.57 14.52 1.47
N LEU A 85 -0.87 14.22 2.55
CA LEU A 85 -1.01 14.92 3.82
C LEU A 85 -0.50 16.34 3.66
N GLU A 86 -1.36 17.33 3.91
CA GLU A 86 -1.02 18.75 3.80
C GLU A 86 -0.74 19.31 5.20
N ASN A 87 -1.74 19.81 5.87
CA ASN A 87 -1.62 20.47 7.16
C ASN A 87 -2.19 19.63 8.29
N LEU A 88 -1.42 19.45 9.35
CA LEU A 88 -1.93 18.92 10.61
C LEU A 88 -2.82 19.98 11.25
N VAL A 89 -4.10 19.71 11.37
CA VAL A 89 -5.10 20.64 11.96
C VAL A 89 -5.23 20.42 13.46
N GLN A 90 -5.09 19.17 13.89
CA GLN A 90 -5.19 18.73 15.27
C GLN A 90 -4.25 17.57 15.50
N GLN A 91 -3.62 17.51 16.66
CA GLN A 91 -2.78 16.38 17.03
C GLN A 91 -3.46 15.49 18.08
N GLU A 92 -4.14 16.09 19.04
CA GLU A 92 -4.78 15.38 20.14
C GLU A 92 -6.31 15.56 20.10
N PRO A 93 -7.11 14.57 20.51
CA PRO A 93 -6.71 13.24 21.00
C PRO A 93 -6.16 12.30 19.91
N TYR A 94 -6.41 12.56 18.64
CA TYR A 94 -5.87 11.86 17.48
C TYR A 94 -5.61 12.84 16.35
N PRO A 95 -4.66 12.56 15.44
CA PRO A 95 -4.31 13.49 14.39
C PRO A 95 -5.43 13.67 13.37
N LEU A 96 -5.68 14.94 12.99
CA LEU A 96 -6.54 15.33 11.88
C LEU A 96 -5.72 16.09 10.85
N TYR A 97 -5.73 15.63 9.61
CA TYR A 97 -5.04 16.29 8.51
C TYR A 97 -5.99 16.86 7.47
N LEU A 98 -5.63 17.99 6.89
CA LEU A 98 -6.11 18.36 5.57
C LEU A 98 -5.38 17.49 4.55
N VAL A 99 -6.13 16.96 3.60
CA VAL A 99 -5.59 16.10 2.54
C VAL A 99 -5.84 16.69 1.18
N GLY A 100 -4.86 16.52 0.29
CA GLY A 100 -4.97 16.81 -1.14
C GLY A 100 -5.00 15.54 -1.96
N ASP A 101 -5.61 15.60 -3.13
CA ASP A 101 -5.61 14.49 -4.08
C ASP A 101 -4.17 14.21 -4.57
N TYR A 102 -3.87 12.92 -4.76
CA TYR A 102 -2.58 12.47 -5.27
C TYR A 102 -2.80 11.43 -6.36
N HIS A 103 -2.72 11.88 -7.62
CA HIS A 103 -3.04 11.07 -8.78
C HIS A 103 -1.80 10.61 -9.54
N ASP A 104 -1.96 9.57 -10.35
CA ASP A 104 -0.97 9.21 -11.35
C ASP A 104 -0.90 10.31 -12.41
N HIS A 105 0.28 10.54 -12.96
CA HIS A 105 0.44 11.39 -14.11
C HIS A 105 -0.18 10.70 -15.33
N GLU A 106 -0.90 11.47 -16.17
CA GLU A 106 -1.34 10.97 -17.46
C GLU A 106 -0.13 10.73 -18.36
N GLU A 107 0.21 9.46 -18.57
CA GLU A 107 1.29 9.06 -19.46
C GLU A 107 0.82 9.18 -20.91
N LYS A 108 1.04 10.35 -21.53
CA LYS A 108 0.74 10.58 -22.94
C LYS A 108 1.62 9.67 -23.79
N ASN A 109 1.02 8.75 -24.54
CA ASN A 109 1.64 7.88 -25.56
C ASN A 109 2.47 6.68 -25.11
N GLN A 110 2.45 6.25 -23.85
CA GLN A 110 3.10 5.02 -23.46
C GLN A 110 2.05 3.94 -23.18
N THR A 111 1.94 2.97 -24.07
CA THR A 111 1.11 1.79 -23.83
C THR A 111 1.85 0.78 -22.97
N LEU A 112 1.24 0.40 -21.85
CA LEU A 112 1.69 -0.76 -21.08
C LEU A 112 1.66 -2.00 -21.99
N ARG A 113 2.80 -2.66 -22.14
CA ARG A 113 2.88 -3.93 -22.87
C ARG A 113 2.23 -5.04 -22.05
N ASP A 114 1.58 -5.97 -22.70
CA ASP A 114 0.88 -7.09 -22.02
C ASP A 114 1.87 -8.03 -21.33
N SER A 115 3.00 -8.32 -21.96
CA SER A 115 4.00 -9.29 -21.46
C SER A 115 4.54 -9.00 -20.03
N PRO A 116 4.91 -7.75 -19.64
CA PRO A 116 5.28 -7.44 -18.27
C PRO A 116 4.14 -7.65 -17.27
N LEU A 117 2.91 -7.32 -17.65
CA LEU A 117 1.74 -7.50 -16.79
C LEU A 117 1.40 -8.97 -16.58
N GLU A 118 1.45 -9.79 -17.64
CA GLU A 118 1.22 -11.23 -17.56
C GLU A 118 2.20 -11.91 -16.60
N ARG A 119 3.48 -11.52 -16.64
CA ARG A 119 4.49 -12.03 -15.71
C ARG A 119 4.17 -11.68 -14.26
N LEU A 120 3.75 -10.46 -14.01
CA LEU A 120 3.34 -10.02 -12.67
C LEU A 120 2.06 -10.72 -12.18
N HIS A 121 1.13 -11.01 -13.07
CA HIS A 121 -0.03 -11.84 -12.75
C HIS A 121 0.39 -13.25 -12.32
N LEU A 122 1.34 -13.87 -13.04
CA LEU A 122 1.87 -15.19 -12.66
C LEU A 122 2.59 -15.18 -11.30
N VAL A 123 3.30 -14.10 -10.97
CA VAL A 123 3.92 -13.95 -9.64
C VAL A 123 2.85 -13.91 -8.56
N LEU A 124 1.80 -13.11 -8.74
CA LEU A 124 0.71 -13.00 -7.79
C LEU A 124 -0.02 -14.35 -7.63
N GLU A 125 -0.32 -15.03 -8.72
CA GLU A 125 -0.97 -16.35 -8.72
C GLU A 125 -0.13 -17.39 -7.96
N ARG A 126 1.18 -17.42 -8.18
CA ARG A 126 2.11 -18.32 -7.44
C ARG A 126 2.12 -17.99 -5.94
N TRP A 127 2.12 -16.71 -5.59
CA TRP A 127 2.04 -16.29 -4.19
C TRP A 127 0.74 -16.76 -3.55
N LEU A 128 -0.40 -16.51 -4.20
CA LEU A 128 -1.72 -16.96 -3.74
C LEU A 128 -1.77 -18.48 -3.58
N THR A 129 -1.22 -19.24 -4.52
CA THR A 129 -1.19 -20.70 -4.47
C THR A 129 -0.44 -21.22 -3.25
N ARG A 130 0.58 -20.50 -2.78
CA ARG A 130 1.36 -20.87 -1.58
C ARG A 130 0.67 -20.49 -0.28
N HIS A 131 -0.12 -19.42 -0.25
CA HIS A 131 -0.63 -18.84 0.99
C HIS A 131 -2.15 -18.97 1.16
N VAL A 132 -2.90 -19.23 0.10
CA VAL A 132 -4.36 -19.36 0.13
C VAL A 132 -4.73 -20.77 -0.33
N HIS A 133 -5.22 -21.62 0.58
CA HIS A 133 -5.51 -23.02 0.28
C HIS A 133 -6.73 -23.21 -0.63
N SER A 134 -7.76 -22.38 -0.46
CA SER A 134 -9.00 -22.46 -1.23
C SER A 134 -8.80 -21.98 -2.67
N LYS A 135 -9.00 -22.90 -3.63
CA LYS A 135 -8.96 -22.53 -5.06
C LYS A 135 -10.02 -21.49 -5.42
N VAL A 136 -11.22 -21.64 -4.85
CA VAL A 136 -12.34 -20.71 -5.12
C VAL A 136 -11.99 -19.29 -4.69
N GLU A 137 -11.34 -19.14 -3.53
CA GLU A 137 -10.90 -17.83 -3.04
C GLU A 137 -9.80 -17.24 -3.93
N ARG A 138 -8.82 -18.05 -4.36
CA ARG A 138 -7.77 -17.60 -5.28
C ARG A 138 -8.36 -17.13 -6.61
N ASP A 139 -9.24 -17.91 -7.21
CA ASP A 139 -9.90 -17.60 -8.49
C ASP A 139 -10.74 -16.31 -8.35
N ARG A 140 -11.43 -16.14 -7.23
CA ARG A 140 -12.20 -14.92 -6.92
C ARG A 140 -11.28 -13.71 -6.77
N PHE A 141 -10.17 -13.87 -6.04
CA PHE A 141 -9.19 -12.79 -5.86
C PHE A 141 -8.58 -12.36 -7.20
N MET A 142 -8.14 -13.31 -8.03
CA MET A 142 -7.56 -13.03 -9.35
C MET A 142 -8.56 -12.33 -10.29
N LYS A 143 -9.83 -12.71 -10.27
CA LYS A 143 -10.89 -12.02 -11.03
C LYS A 143 -11.12 -10.58 -10.58
N ASP A 144 -10.87 -10.29 -9.31
CA ASP A 144 -11.00 -8.95 -8.74
C ASP A 144 -9.86 -8.01 -9.17
N ILE A 145 -8.74 -8.54 -9.69
CA ILE A 145 -7.63 -7.76 -10.25
C ILE A 145 -8.03 -7.18 -11.61
N SER A 146 -8.70 -6.05 -11.60
CA SER A 146 -9.34 -5.43 -12.76
C SER A 146 -8.48 -4.40 -13.50
N SER A 147 -7.30 -4.06 -12.96
CA SER A 147 -6.43 -3.04 -13.55
C SER A 147 -4.95 -3.26 -13.20
N PRO A 148 -4.01 -2.76 -14.03
CA PRO A 148 -2.58 -2.78 -13.72
C PRO A 148 -2.24 -2.12 -12.37
N ALA A 149 -2.88 -1.00 -12.05
CA ALA A 149 -2.68 -0.33 -10.75
C ALA A 149 -3.08 -1.22 -9.58
N LYS A 150 -4.22 -1.92 -9.68
CA LYS A 150 -4.67 -2.86 -8.65
C LYS A 150 -3.73 -4.06 -8.51
N LEU A 151 -3.19 -4.57 -9.62
CA LEU A 151 -2.18 -5.62 -9.62
C LEU A 151 -0.94 -5.19 -8.83
N ILE A 152 -0.35 -4.04 -9.17
CA ILE A 152 0.83 -3.51 -8.49
C ILE A 152 0.55 -3.27 -7.00
N ASN A 153 -0.57 -2.66 -6.66
CA ASN A 153 -0.94 -2.39 -5.27
C ASN A 153 -1.04 -3.68 -4.44
N ASN A 154 -1.62 -4.75 -5.00
CA ASN A 154 -1.71 -6.04 -4.33
C ASN A 154 -0.34 -6.73 -4.22
N LEU A 155 0.52 -6.64 -5.23
CA LEU A 155 1.90 -7.15 -5.15
C LEU A 155 2.69 -6.41 -4.07
N CYS A 156 2.58 -5.08 -4.00
CA CYS A 156 3.20 -4.31 -2.91
C CYS A 156 2.70 -4.75 -1.53
N MET A 157 1.39 -5.00 -1.38
CA MET A 157 0.83 -5.42 -0.08
C MET A 157 1.29 -6.82 0.32
N LEU A 158 1.30 -7.77 -0.62
CA LEU A 158 1.42 -9.19 -0.33
C LEU A 158 2.85 -9.73 -0.48
N VAL A 159 3.62 -9.22 -1.44
CA VAL A 159 4.91 -9.79 -1.83
C VAL A 159 6.08 -8.96 -1.32
N ILE A 160 6.02 -7.64 -1.44
CA ILE A 160 7.10 -6.76 -0.99
C ILE A 160 7.10 -6.71 0.55
N LYS A 161 8.26 -6.94 1.17
CA LYS A 161 8.42 -6.90 2.64
C LYS A 161 9.01 -5.59 3.13
N ASP A 162 9.90 -5.00 2.34
CA ASP A 162 10.57 -3.76 2.69
C ASP A 162 9.60 -2.58 2.71
N VAL A 163 9.51 -1.87 3.84
CA VAL A 163 8.52 -0.81 4.07
C VAL A 163 8.91 0.48 3.35
N GLU A 164 10.20 0.77 3.26
CA GLU A 164 10.68 1.97 2.56
C GLU A 164 10.41 1.83 1.06
N LEU A 165 10.69 0.64 0.50
CA LEU A 165 10.39 0.33 -0.89
C LEU A 165 8.88 0.40 -1.16
N LYS A 166 8.05 -0.14 -0.26
CA LYS A 166 6.60 0.05 -0.35
C LYS A 166 6.21 1.53 -0.41
N GLN A 167 6.79 2.38 0.45
CA GLN A 167 6.49 3.81 0.47
C GLN A 167 6.86 4.47 -0.87
N ILE A 168 8.02 4.13 -1.46
CA ILE A 168 8.45 4.62 -2.77
C ILE A 168 7.44 4.23 -3.86
N PHE A 169 6.96 2.99 -3.87
CA PHE A 169 5.89 2.57 -4.80
C PHE A 169 4.59 3.36 -4.61
N LEU A 170 4.21 3.66 -3.36
CA LEU A 170 3.02 4.46 -3.08
C LEU A 170 3.19 5.91 -3.57
N GLU A 171 4.40 6.47 -3.48
CA GLU A 171 4.73 7.84 -3.85
C GLU A 171 4.99 8.04 -5.34
N SER A 172 5.30 6.98 -6.08
CA SER A 172 5.49 7.04 -7.53
C SER A 172 4.19 7.36 -8.25
N THR A 173 4.22 8.37 -9.11
CA THR A 173 3.06 8.82 -9.90
C THR A 173 3.01 8.22 -11.31
N SER A 174 4.06 7.52 -11.75
CA SER A 174 4.09 6.80 -13.02
C SER A 174 3.67 5.34 -12.81
N LEU A 175 2.55 4.93 -13.40
CA LEU A 175 2.11 3.54 -13.37
C LEU A 175 3.06 2.65 -14.19
N LEU A 176 3.56 3.15 -15.31
CA LEU A 176 4.49 2.44 -16.17
C LEU A 176 5.79 2.13 -15.41
N ASP A 177 6.34 3.11 -14.70
CA ASP A 177 7.54 2.91 -13.88
C ASP A 177 7.29 1.91 -12.77
N ARG A 178 6.17 2.01 -12.06
CA ARG A 178 5.83 0.99 -11.04
C ARG A 178 5.76 -0.43 -11.62
N VAL A 179 5.22 -0.61 -12.83
CA VAL A 179 5.18 -1.91 -13.51
C VAL A 179 6.58 -2.39 -13.88
N ARG A 180 7.41 -1.53 -14.48
CA ARG A 180 8.80 -1.85 -14.85
C ARG A 180 9.63 -2.25 -13.63
N MET A 181 9.54 -1.46 -12.58
CA MET A 181 10.26 -1.69 -11.35
C MET A 181 9.81 -2.95 -10.63
N MET A 182 8.51 -3.24 -10.62
CA MET A 182 7.99 -4.48 -10.05
C MET A 182 8.49 -5.71 -10.83
N ASN A 183 8.59 -5.63 -12.16
CA ASN A 183 9.20 -6.68 -12.96
C ASN A 183 10.69 -6.84 -12.64
N ALA A 184 11.45 -5.75 -12.51
CA ALA A 184 12.85 -5.80 -12.14
C ALA A 184 13.05 -6.52 -10.79
N LEU A 185 12.25 -6.20 -9.79
CA LEU A 185 12.32 -6.80 -8.46
C LEU A 185 11.93 -8.28 -8.42
N LEU A 186 10.84 -8.65 -9.09
CA LEU A 186 10.23 -9.97 -8.92
C LEU A 186 10.58 -10.96 -10.01
N VAL A 187 11.05 -10.50 -11.15
CA VAL A 187 11.37 -11.31 -12.34
C VAL A 187 12.87 -11.24 -12.67
N GLY A 188 13.61 -10.30 -12.09
CA GLY A 188 15.05 -10.13 -12.32
C GLY A 188 15.37 -9.41 -13.63
N GLU A 189 14.46 -8.55 -14.10
CA GLU A 189 14.73 -7.69 -15.27
C GLU A 189 15.52 -6.46 -14.85
N THR A 190 16.37 -5.96 -15.77
CA THR A 190 17.09 -4.70 -15.53
C THR A 190 16.09 -3.56 -15.43
N PRO A 191 16.13 -2.75 -14.36
CA PRO A 191 15.20 -1.64 -14.20
C PRO A 191 15.43 -0.59 -15.27
N GLU A 192 14.43 -0.37 -16.10
CA GLU A 192 14.37 0.74 -17.06
C GLU A 192 13.34 1.75 -16.54
N SER A 193 13.75 2.69 -15.74
CA SER A 193 12.88 3.75 -15.22
C SER A 193 13.56 5.11 -15.31
N GLU A 194 12.78 6.15 -15.58
CA GLU A 194 13.21 7.54 -15.47
C GLU A 194 13.17 8.03 -14.01
N ASP A 195 12.52 7.29 -13.12
CA ASP A 195 12.49 7.58 -11.68
C ASP A 195 13.79 7.10 -11.01
N MET A 196 14.74 8.02 -10.91
CA MET A 196 16.06 7.75 -10.33
C MET A 196 15.98 7.31 -8.86
N GLU A 197 15.04 7.84 -8.08
CA GLU A 197 14.85 7.50 -6.67
C GLU A 197 14.41 6.05 -6.50
N MET A 198 13.49 5.59 -7.36
CA MET A 198 13.04 4.21 -7.41
C MET A 198 14.16 3.26 -7.89
N CYS A 199 14.92 3.64 -8.92
CA CYS A 199 16.07 2.86 -9.38
C CYS A 199 17.14 2.69 -8.29
N GLU A 200 17.40 3.74 -7.52
CA GLU A 200 18.39 3.72 -6.44
C GLU A 200 17.90 2.86 -5.26
N ALA A 201 16.62 2.94 -4.90
CA ALA A 201 16.02 2.11 -3.87
C ALA A 201 16.10 0.62 -4.18
N ILE A 202 15.86 0.22 -5.44
CA ILE A 202 15.97 -1.18 -5.86
C ILE A 202 17.41 -1.67 -5.82
N LYS A 203 18.35 -0.90 -6.32
CA LYS A 203 19.79 -1.24 -6.23
C LYS A 203 20.24 -1.43 -4.78
N ASN A 204 19.72 -0.62 -3.86
CA ASN A 204 20.03 -0.75 -2.44
C ASN A 204 19.38 -2.00 -1.83
N PHE A 205 18.17 -2.34 -2.25
CA PHE A 205 17.48 -3.56 -1.82
C PHE A 205 18.21 -4.83 -2.27
N GLU A 206 18.63 -4.91 -3.53
CA GLU A 206 19.42 -6.03 -4.07
C GLU A 206 20.74 -6.21 -3.31
N ARG A 207 21.41 -5.12 -2.92
CA ARG A 207 22.63 -5.19 -2.10
C ARG A 207 22.38 -5.78 -0.72
N LEU A 208 21.29 -5.39 -0.07
CA LEU A 208 20.94 -5.89 1.28
C LEU A 208 20.57 -7.39 1.25
N GLU A 209 19.90 -7.87 0.22
CA GLU A 209 19.63 -9.31 0.06
C GLU A 209 20.94 -10.10 -0.15
N ILE A 210 21.85 -9.64 -0.99
CA ILE A 210 23.14 -10.30 -1.25
C ILE A 210 23.98 -10.39 0.02
N ASP A 211 24.01 -9.34 0.85
CA ASP A 211 24.76 -9.32 2.10
C ASP A 211 24.15 -10.23 3.18
N GLN A 212 22.82 -10.38 3.23
CA GLN A 212 22.17 -11.33 4.13
C GLN A 212 22.48 -12.80 3.78
N TYR A 213 22.61 -13.14 2.51
CA TYR A 213 22.99 -14.47 2.07
C TYR A 213 24.48 -14.79 2.34
N LYS A 214 25.37 -13.78 2.34
CA LYS A 214 26.79 -13.95 2.64
C LYS A 214 27.10 -14.11 4.13
N THR A 215 26.26 -13.56 4.99
CA THR A 215 26.41 -13.68 6.47
C THR A 215 25.77 -14.93 7.03
N ALA A 216 24.99 -15.66 6.27
CA ALA A 216 24.33 -16.92 6.64
C ALA A 216 25.09 -18.18 6.18
N SER A 217 26.26 -18.03 5.54
CA SER A 217 27.20 -19.09 5.13
C SER A 217 28.44 -19.07 5.97
#